data_43efa01211401b09e2ff2d370aba988d
#
_entry.id   43efa01211401b09e2ff2d370aba988d
#
_cell.length_a   1.000
_cell.length_b   1.000
_cell.length_c   1.000
_cell.angle_alpha   90.00
_cell.angle_beta   90.00
_cell.angle_gamma   90.00
#
_symmetry.space_group_name_H-M   'P 1'
#
loop_
_entity.id
_entity.type
_entity.pdbx_description
1 polymer ?
#
loop_
_entity_poly.entity_id
_entity_poly.type
_entity_poly.pdbx_seq_one_letter_code
_entity_poly.pdbx_strand_id
1 'polypeptide(L)'
;MKKFPLIVSGGFISLFFIGLFSCQKAKTVVNNPATPLQELVNTDTTLTLFHHLLIRANDVGLLADNPATLLIPSNAVLRQAGYPESIVDSVSSSFADRMLRYQYLPGGLTADTGTFTANATLLGPPLYAEKQSDGSFLFNTYATASGTGKQVGKATVYFLNSTLTPGIDSLTDVLFNDTSLTFLAEAFSRTNFYDSALLSGSYTLLAPVNDAFRKAGYDSVSDIDSLDYNALVQLLGNQVVKGKYFSGVFPSTVQRLQGSDVTVTYSGGLPQFTTTTNPSPVNLLYGNQVTGNSLIMHWTDGLLSP
;
A
#
# COMPACT_ATOMS: atom_id res chain seq x y z
N MET A 1 -60.78 -68.55 59.46
CA MET A 1 -60.45 -69.34 58.29
C MET A 1 -61.35 -68.87 57.14
N LYS A 2 -60.99 -67.97 56.29
CA LYS A 2 -61.73 -67.64 55.09
C LYS A 2 -60.69 -67.31 53.99
N LYS A 3 -60.72 -68.11 52.95
CA LYS A 3 -59.90 -68.01 51.76
C LYS A 3 -60.44 -66.84 50.88
N PHE A 4 -59.61 -65.94 50.39
CA PHE A 4 -59.97 -64.98 49.33
C PHE A 4 -59.22 -65.37 48.08
N PRO A 5 -59.83 -65.32 46.94
CA PRO A 5 -59.18 -65.57 45.64
C PRO A 5 -58.44 -64.33 45.06
N LEU A 6 -57.32 -64.66 44.45
CA LEU A 6 -56.44 -63.73 43.78
C LEU A 6 -57.07 -63.38 42.42
N ILE A 7 -57.33 -62.06 42.20
CA ILE A 7 -57.76 -61.54 40.89
C ILE A 7 -56.52 -60.97 40.20
N VAL A 8 -56.09 -61.59 39.10
CA VAL A 8 -55.02 -61.10 38.24
C VAL A 8 -55.68 -60.13 37.26
N SER A 9 -55.41 -58.80 37.43
CA SER A 9 -55.78 -57.77 36.50
C SER A 9 -54.62 -57.51 35.54
N GLY A 10 -54.79 -57.90 34.28
CA GLY A 10 -53.85 -57.62 33.18
C GLY A 10 -53.90 -56.15 32.77
N GLY A 11 -52.85 -55.46 33.19
CA GLY A 11 -52.67 -54.07 32.73
C GLY A 11 -51.99 -54.00 31.33
N PHE A 12 -52.73 -53.60 30.37
CA PHE A 12 -52.18 -53.18 29.03
C PHE A 12 -51.32 -51.95 29.20
N ILE A 13 -49.99 -52.08 29.08
CA ILE A 13 -49.11 -50.95 28.97
C ILE A 13 -49.10 -50.46 27.49
N SER A 14 -49.85 -49.40 27.23
CA SER A 14 -49.79 -48.67 25.97
C SER A 14 -48.55 -47.83 25.89
N LEU A 15 -47.51 -48.27 25.14
CA LEU A 15 -46.32 -47.49 24.87
C LEU A 15 -46.69 -46.35 23.91
N PHE A 16 -46.84 -45.14 24.43
CA PHE A 16 -46.99 -43.94 23.64
C PHE A 16 -45.61 -43.57 23.09
N PHE A 17 -45.32 -43.89 21.82
CA PHE A 17 -44.15 -43.38 21.09
C PHE A 17 -44.38 -41.89 20.80
N ILE A 18 -43.80 -41.02 21.62
CA ILE A 18 -43.71 -39.59 21.30
C ILE A 18 -42.59 -39.45 20.28
N GLY A 19 -42.99 -39.40 18.99
CA GLY A 19 -42.12 -39.07 17.90
C GLY A 19 -41.69 -37.60 18.05
N LEU A 20 -40.43 -37.36 18.51
CA LEU A 20 -39.80 -36.06 18.42
C LEU A 20 -39.56 -35.75 16.95
N PHE A 21 -40.52 -35.12 16.31
CA PHE A 21 -40.28 -34.42 15.04
C PHE A 21 -39.32 -33.23 15.34
N SER A 22 -38.01 -33.50 15.23
CA SER A 22 -37.00 -32.46 15.14
C SER A 22 -37.24 -31.69 13.84
N CYS A 23 -37.91 -30.56 13.95
CA CYS A 23 -38.03 -29.63 12.86
C CYS A 23 -36.65 -28.98 12.63
N GLN A 24 -35.79 -29.65 11.84
CA GLN A 24 -34.60 -29.01 11.32
C GLN A 24 -35.11 -27.87 10.40
N LYS A 25 -35.01 -26.61 10.89
CA LYS A 25 -35.11 -25.45 10.03
C LYS A 25 -34.07 -25.63 8.92
N ALA A 26 -34.55 -25.95 7.72
CA ALA A 26 -33.72 -25.88 6.53
C ALA A 26 -33.09 -24.48 6.53
N LYS A 27 -31.76 -24.40 6.67
CA LYS A 27 -31.03 -23.17 6.39
C LYS A 27 -31.34 -22.85 4.92
N THR A 28 -32.18 -21.87 4.70
CA THR A 28 -32.35 -21.27 3.39
C THR A 28 -30.97 -20.73 3.02
N VAL A 29 -30.28 -21.42 2.14
CA VAL A 29 -29.10 -20.87 1.48
C VAL A 29 -29.65 -19.73 0.64
N VAL A 30 -29.51 -18.51 1.14
CA VAL A 30 -29.78 -17.31 0.34
C VAL A 30 -28.65 -17.27 -0.68
N ASN A 31 -28.89 -17.81 -1.87
CA ASN A 31 -28.05 -17.60 -3.01
C ASN A 31 -28.21 -16.13 -3.41
N ASN A 32 -27.41 -15.25 -2.81
CA ASN A 32 -27.26 -13.91 -3.34
C ASN A 32 -26.63 -14.05 -4.73
N PRO A 33 -27.27 -13.51 -5.78
CA PRO A 33 -26.65 -13.48 -7.10
C PRO A 33 -25.29 -12.76 -7.01
N ALA A 34 -24.33 -13.23 -7.80
CA ALA A 34 -23.04 -12.59 -7.89
C ALA A 34 -23.20 -11.11 -8.28
N THR A 35 -22.42 -10.23 -7.63
CA THR A 35 -22.41 -8.82 -8.05
C THR A 35 -21.75 -8.68 -9.43
N PRO A 36 -21.99 -7.59 -10.18
CA PRO A 36 -21.33 -7.36 -11.47
C PRO A 36 -19.81 -7.41 -11.40
N LEU A 37 -19.19 -6.93 -10.30
CA LEU A 37 -17.75 -7.01 -10.07
C LEU A 37 -17.30 -8.46 -9.82
N GLN A 38 -18.04 -9.24 -9.04
CA GLN A 38 -17.76 -10.66 -8.84
C GLN A 38 -17.84 -11.44 -10.16
N GLU A 39 -18.86 -11.14 -10.98
CA GLU A 39 -19.00 -11.75 -12.30
C GLU A 39 -17.81 -11.41 -13.21
N LEU A 40 -17.41 -10.14 -13.27
CA LEU A 40 -16.23 -9.71 -14.04
C LEU A 40 -14.98 -10.51 -13.60
N VAL A 41 -14.68 -10.52 -12.31
CA VAL A 41 -13.45 -11.16 -11.79
C VAL A 41 -13.48 -12.68 -11.95
N ASN A 42 -14.65 -13.30 -11.85
CA ASN A 42 -14.80 -14.75 -11.98
C ASN A 42 -14.76 -15.24 -13.43
N THR A 43 -15.15 -14.40 -14.39
CA THR A 43 -15.28 -14.81 -15.79
C THR A 43 -14.14 -14.33 -16.68
N ASP A 44 -13.45 -13.24 -16.31
CA ASP A 44 -12.33 -12.72 -17.09
C ASP A 44 -11.06 -13.50 -16.78
N THR A 45 -10.64 -14.35 -17.70
CA THR A 45 -9.43 -15.18 -17.55
C THR A 45 -8.13 -14.39 -17.43
N THR A 46 -8.15 -13.10 -17.77
CA THR A 46 -6.97 -12.22 -17.59
C THR A 46 -6.84 -11.69 -16.15
N LEU A 47 -7.81 -11.97 -15.27
CA LEU A 47 -7.89 -11.50 -13.88
C LEU A 47 -7.76 -12.65 -12.85
N THR A 48 -7.39 -13.86 -13.26
CA THR A 48 -7.35 -15.02 -12.35
C THR A 48 -6.41 -14.81 -11.16
N LEU A 49 -5.25 -14.16 -11.35
CA LEU A 49 -4.33 -13.83 -10.25
C LEU A 49 -4.91 -12.79 -9.28
N PHE A 50 -5.64 -11.82 -9.80
CA PHE A 50 -6.35 -10.85 -8.96
C PHE A 50 -7.45 -11.56 -8.14
N HIS A 51 -8.16 -12.52 -8.75
CA HIS A 51 -9.13 -13.37 -8.05
C HIS A 51 -8.46 -14.22 -6.95
N HIS A 52 -7.28 -14.83 -7.23
CA HIS A 52 -6.51 -15.56 -6.21
C HIS A 52 -6.12 -14.65 -5.04
N LEU A 53 -5.71 -13.40 -5.29
CA LEU A 53 -5.44 -12.42 -4.22
C LEU A 53 -6.69 -12.16 -3.35
N LEU A 54 -7.88 -12.04 -3.94
CA LEU A 54 -9.15 -11.87 -3.19
C LEU A 54 -9.45 -13.08 -2.30
N ILE A 55 -9.22 -14.29 -2.80
CA ILE A 55 -9.37 -15.52 -2.02
C ILE A 55 -8.36 -15.55 -0.89
N ARG A 56 -7.09 -15.21 -1.14
CA ARG A 56 -6.02 -15.15 -0.13
C ARG A 56 -6.29 -14.11 0.95
N ALA A 57 -6.82 -12.96 0.58
CA ALA A 57 -7.22 -11.90 1.50
C ALA A 57 -8.43 -12.28 2.35
N ASN A 58 -9.22 -13.26 1.89
CA ASN A 58 -10.55 -13.58 2.44
C ASN A 58 -11.50 -12.37 2.46
N ASP A 59 -11.38 -11.48 1.47
CA ASP A 59 -12.15 -10.24 1.37
C ASP A 59 -12.88 -10.09 0.03
N VAL A 60 -13.76 -11.04 -0.26
CA VAL A 60 -14.66 -10.95 -1.42
C VAL A 60 -15.67 -9.80 -1.28
N GLY A 61 -15.77 -9.22 -0.09
CA GLY A 61 -16.61 -8.05 0.19
C GLY A 61 -16.18 -6.80 -0.57
N LEU A 62 -14.91 -6.72 -0.99
CA LEU A 62 -14.41 -5.66 -1.88
C LEU A 62 -15.13 -5.61 -3.24
N LEU A 63 -15.71 -6.73 -3.67
CA LEU A 63 -16.48 -6.84 -4.92
C LEU A 63 -17.99 -6.55 -4.73
N ALA A 64 -18.39 -6.00 -3.59
CA ALA A 64 -19.78 -5.57 -3.38
C ALA A 64 -20.15 -4.45 -4.37
N ASP A 65 -21.42 -4.39 -4.77
CA ASP A 65 -21.94 -3.39 -5.74
C ASP A 65 -22.09 -2.00 -5.07
N ASN A 66 -20.94 -1.41 -4.69
CA ASN A 66 -20.85 -0.07 -4.11
C ASN A 66 -20.24 0.92 -5.11
N PRO A 67 -20.61 2.21 -5.03
CA PRO A 67 -19.91 3.25 -5.76
C PRO A 67 -18.44 3.29 -5.34
N ALA A 68 -17.53 3.01 -6.26
CA ALA A 68 -16.09 3.00 -6.02
C ALA A 68 -15.31 3.04 -7.33
N THR A 69 -14.03 3.30 -7.25
CA THR A 69 -13.09 3.02 -8.34
C THR A 69 -12.18 1.86 -7.94
N LEU A 70 -12.06 0.86 -8.80
CA LEU A 70 -11.12 -0.24 -8.67
C LEU A 70 -10.04 -0.13 -9.73
N LEU A 71 -8.79 -0.26 -9.30
CA LEU A 71 -7.60 -0.24 -10.13
C LEU A 71 -7.06 -1.67 -10.22
N ILE A 72 -7.32 -2.37 -11.32
CA ILE A 72 -7.09 -3.82 -11.41
C ILE A 72 -5.91 -4.13 -12.33
N PRO A 73 -4.80 -4.72 -11.82
CA PRO A 73 -3.73 -5.26 -12.64
C PRO A 73 -4.15 -6.60 -13.27
N SER A 74 -3.83 -6.80 -14.55
CA SER A 74 -4.03 -8.09 -15.22
C SER A 74 -3.02 -9.14 -14.73
N ASN A 75 -3.24 -10.42 -15.10
CA ASN A 75 -2.29 -11.50 -14.84
C ASN A 75 -0.89 -11.19 -15.40
N ALA A 76 -0.82 -10.60 -16.59
CA ALA A 76 0.46 -10.22 -17.21
C ALA A 76 1.20 -9.18 -16.36
N VAL A 77 0.48 -8.16 -15.90
CA VAL A 77 1.01 -7.09 -15.05
C VAL A 77 1.48 -7.64 -13.70
N LEU A 78 0.70 -8.52 -13.07
CA LEU A 78 1.09 -9.15 -11.79
C LEU A 78 2.33 -10.02 -11.96
N ARG A 79 2.42 -10.84 -13.03
CA ARG A 79 3.63 -11.65 -13.31
C ARG A 79 4.86 -10.79 -13.56
N GLN A 80 4.72 -9.69 -14.32
CA GLN A 80 5.80 -8.75 -14.58
C GLN A 80 6.29 -8.07 -13.28
N ALA A 81 5.40 -7.83 -12.34
CA ALA A 81 5.72 -7.28 -11.02
C ALA A 81 6.29 -8.32 -10.03
N GLY A 82 6.53 -9.56 -10.45
CA GLY A 82 7.09 -10.62 -9.60
C GLY A 82 6.05 -11.43 -8.82
N TYR A 83 4.78 -11.34 -9.19
CA TYR A 83 3.66 -12.08 -8.57
C TYR A 83 3.06 -13.12 -9.51
N PRO A 84 3.82 -14.18 -9.93
CA PRO A 84 3.25 -15.33 -10.62
C PRO A 84 2.36 -16.15 -9.68
N GLU A 85 1.66 -17.14 -10.23
CA GLU A 85 0.72 -18.00 -9.48
C GLU A 85 1.32 -18.54 -8.17
N SER A 86 2.53 -19.10 -8.23
CA SER A 86 3.21 -19.69 -7.07
C SER A 86 3.46 -18.69 -5.93
N ILE A 87 3.70 -17.42 -6.27
CA ILE A 87 3.88 -16.36 -5.30
C ILE A 87 2.52 -15.90 -4.77
N VAL A 88 1.55 -15.62 -5.65
CA VAL A 88 0.19 -15.20 -5.26
C VAL A 88 -0.44 -16.22 -4.31
N ASP A 89 -0.28 -17.51 -4.57
CA ASP A 89 -0.83 -18.58 -3.73
C ASP A 89 -0.09 -18.76 -2.39
N SER A 90 1.11 -18.18 -2.25
CA SER A 90 1.95 -18.29 -1.05
C SER A 90 1.98 -17.02 -0.18
N VAL A 91 1.56 -15.86 -0.70
CA VAL A 91 1.54 -14.61 0.09
C VAL A 91 0.63 -14.73 1.31
N SER A 92 0.94 -13.98 2.37
CA SER A 92 0.08 -13.93 3.54
C SER A 92 -1.27 -13.26 3.24
N SER A 93 -2.31 -13.64 3.99
CA SER A 93 -3.63 -13.00 3.88
C SER A 93 -3.56 -11.49 4.07
N SER A 94 -2.76 -11.03 5.04
CA SER A 94 -2.59 -9.59 5.31
C SER A 94 -1.90 -8.86 4.16
N PHE A 95 -0.94 -9.49 3.49
CA PHE A 95 -0.29 -8.89 2.31
C PHE A 95 -1.29 -8.74 1.15
N ALA A 96 -2.04 -9.81 0.85
CA ALA A 96 -3.07 -9.78 -0.20
C ALA A 96 -4.15 -8.74 0.09
N ASP A 97 -4.64 -8.67 1.32
CA ASP A 97 -5.63 -7.68 1.77
C ASP A 97 -5.13 -6.25 1.56
N ARG A 98 -3.89 -5.96 1.97
CA ARG A 98 -3.29 -4.64 1.79
C ARG A 98 -3.14 -4.25 0.32
N MET A 99 -2.67 -5.17 -0.53
CA MET A 99 -2.57 -4.91 -1.98
C MET A 99 -3.92 -4.54 -2.59
N LEU A 100 -4.96 -5.28 -2.25
CA LEU A 100 -6.30 -5.07 -2.79
C LEU A 100 -6.91 -3.75 -2.29
N ARG A 101 -6.82 -3.46 -0.99
CA ARG A 101 -7.37 -2.25 -0.39
C ARG A 101 -6.69 -0.97 -0.86
N TYR A 102 -5.43 -1.04 -1.23
CA TYR A 102 -4.73 0.10 -1.81
C TYR A 102 -5.23 0.46 -3.21
N GLN A 103 -5.70 -0.52 -3.96
CA GLN A 103 -6.23 -0.37 -5.31
C GLN A 103 -7.76 -0.07 -5.33
N TYR A 104 -8.36 0.08 -4.15
CA TYR A 104 -9.78 0.39 -3.99
C TYR A 104 -9.97 1.83 -3.49
N LEU A 105 -10.65 2.68 -4.29
CA LEU A 105 -10.94 4.08 -3.97
C LEU A 105 -12.44 4.23 -3.66
N PRO A 106 -12.84 4.29 -2.39
CA PRO A 106 -14.26 4.32 -2.01
C PRO A 106 -14.97 5.62 -2.41
N GLY A 107 -14.22 6.73 -2.58
CA GLY A 107 -14.74 8.03 -3.00
C GLY A 107 -14.79 8.26 -4.51
N GLY A 108 -14.40 7.25 -5.31
CA GLY A 108 -14.16 7.43 -6.74
C GLY A 108 -12.77 8.05 -7.04
N LEU A 109 -12.41 8.07 -8.32
CA LEU A 109 -11.13 8.65 -8.78
C LEU A 109 -11.28 10.15 -9.03
N THR A 110 -10.41 10.93 -8.42
CA THR A 110 -10.23 12.36 -8.69
C THR A 110 -8.82 12.59 -9.23
N ALA A 111 -8.70 13.27 -10.36
CA ALA A 111 -7.40 13.58 -10.96
C ALA A 111 -7.51 14.83 -11.85
N ASP A 112 -6.60 15.77 -11.66
CA ASP A 112 -6.48 16.97 -12.43
C ASP A 112 -5.29 16.87 -13.40
N THR A 113 -5.33 17.64 -14.49
CA THR A 113 -4.23 17.67 -15.47
C THR A 113 -3.06 18.49 -14.92
N GLY A 114 -1.85 17.92 -14.97
CA GLY A 114 -0.61 18.57 -14.54
C GLY A 114 -0.44 18.68 -13.03
N THR A 115 -1.26 17.96 -12.24
CA THR A 115 -1.17 17.96 -10.78
C THR A 115 -1.53 16.59 -10.22
N PHE A 116 -0.69 16.05 -9.32
CA PHE A 116 -1.01 14.83 -8.60
C PHE A 116 -2.02 15.10 -7.49
N THR A 117 -3.23 14.60 -7.67
CA THR A 117 -4.33 14.69 -6.71
C THR A 117 -4.33 13.47 -5.79
N ALA A 118 -4.40 13.69 -4.49
CA ALA A 118 -4.47 12.61 -3.50
C ALA A 118 -5.88 12.01 -3.45
N ASN A 119 -5.97 10.69 -3.62
CA ASN A 119 -7.20 9.93 -3.51
C ASN A 119 -7.13 9.01 -2.28
N ALA A 120 -8.18 9.04 -1.45
CA ALA A 120 -8.27 8.13 -0.32
C ALA A 120 -8.40 6.68 -0.81
N THR A 121 -7.58 5.79 -0.29
CA THR A 121 -7.72 4.35 -0.51
C THR A 121 -8.43 3.68 0.65
N LEU A 122 -8.96 2.49 0.44
CA LEU A 122 -9.56 1.70 1.51
C LEU A 122 -8.51 1.21 2.52
N LEU A 123 -7.23 1.17 2.14
CA LEU A 123 -6.13 0.83 3.03
C LEU A 123 -5.79 1.97 4.02
N GLY A 124 -6.03 3.23 3.63
CA GLY A 124 -5.68 4.43 4.41
C GLY A 124 -4.63 5.32 3.72
N PRO A 125 -3.41 4.84 3.39
CA PRO A 125 -2.45 5.64 2.64
C PRO A 125 -3.03 6.11 1.31
N PRO A 126 -2.87 7.40 0.94
CA PRO A 126 -3.46 7.93 -0.27
C PRO A 126 -2.76 7.39 -1.53
N LEU A 127 -3.53 7.29 -2.60
CA LEU A 127 -3.04 7.10 -3.96
C LEU A 127 -3.01 8.46 -4.68
N TYR A 128 -1.92 8.80 -5.29
CA TYR A 128 -1.79 10.04 -6.05
C TYR A 128 -2.07 9.78 -7.53
N ALA A 129 -2.99 10.54 -8.12
CA ALA A 129 -3.38 10.41 -9.51
C ALA A 129 -3.26 11.74 -10.25
N GLU A 130 -2.78 11.69 -11.48
CA GLU A 130 -2.74 12.81 -12.42
C GLU A 130 -3.42 12.40 -13.72
N LYS A 131 -4.26 13.28 -14.25
CA LYS A 131 -4.83 13.10 -15.58
C LYS A 131 -3.84 13.59 -16.62
N GLN A 132 -3.50 12.76 -17.59
CA GLN A 132 -2.59 13.07 -18.67
C GLN A 132 -3.33 13.81 -19.82
N SER A 133 -2.58 14.49 -20.67
CA SER A 133 -3.13 15.24 -21.81
C SER A 133 -3.83 14.36 -22.85
N ASP A 134 -3.47 13.08 -22.93
CA ASP A 134 -4.13 12.08 -23.79
C ASP A 134 -5.39 11.48 -23.15
N GLY A 135 -5.75 11.93 -21.94
CA GLY A 135 -6.89 11.47 -21.16
C GLY A 135 -6.63 10.23 -20.30
N SER A 136 -5.44 9.62 -20.40
CA SER A 136 -5.03 8.53 -19.51
C SER A 136 -4.79 9.05 -18.08
N PHE A 137 -4.65 8.13 -17.13
CA PHE A 137 -4.29 8.45 -15.75
C PHE A 137 -2.91 7.90 -15.42
N LEU A 138 -2.12 8.70 -14.73
CA LEU A 138 -0.84 8.32 -14.15
C LEU A 138 -1.00 8.24 -12.62
N PHE A 139 -0.66 7.09 -12.04
CA PHE A 139 -0.76 6.84 -10.59
C PHE A 139 0.63 6.72 -9.99
N ASN A 140 0.89 7.42 -8.89
CA ASN A 140 2.16 7.42 -8.15
C ASN A 140 3.39 7.56 -9.05
N THR A 141 3.25 8.20 -10.23
CA THR A 141 4.26 8.46 -11.28
C THR A 141 4.74 7.25 -12.09
N TYR A 142 4.24 6.05 -11.86
CA TYR A 142 4.77 4.85 -12.56
C TYR A 142 3.70 3.93 -13.14
N ALA A 143 2.49 3.91 -12.59
CA ALA A 143 1.41 3.07 -13.11
C ALA A 143 0.44 3.92 -13.93
N THR A 144 0.02 3.43 -15.09
CA THR A 144 -0.97 4.12 -15.93
C THR A 144 -2.20 3.25 -16.15
N ALA A 145 -3.31 3.93 -16.42
CA ALA A 145 -4.51 3.31 -16.96
C ALA A 145 -5.07 4.16 -18.09
N SER A 146 -5.72 3.51 -19.07
CA SER A 146 -6.41 4.21 -20.15
C SER A 146 -7.53 5.11 -19.58
N GLY A 147 -7.79 6.25 -20.22
CA GLY A 147 -8.64 7.30 -19.67
C GLY A 147 -10.12 6.95 -19.53
N THR A 148 -10.57 5.87 -20.17
CA THR A 148 -11.99 5.46 -20.07
C THR A 148 -12.11 4.26 -19.14
N GLY A 149 -12.58 4.48 -17.91
CA GLY A 149 -12.91 3.40 -16.99
C GLY A 149 -14.12 2.58 -17.49
N LYS A 150 -14.09 1.29 -17.22
CA LYS A 150 -15.22 0.39 -17.50
C LYS A 150 -16.23 0.48 -16.36
N GLN A 151 -17.46 0.89 -16.65
CA GLN A 151 -18.53 0.83 -15.66
C GLN A 151 -18.96 -0.61 -15.43
N VAL A 152 -18.94 -1.08 -14.17
CA VAL A 152 -19.30 -2.43 -13.74
C VAL A 152 -20.19 -2.33 -12.51
N GLY A 153 -21.50 -2.46 -12.71
CA GLY A 153 -22.46 -2.12 -11.66
C GLY A 153 -22.33 -0.66 -11.25
N LYS A 154 -22.14 -0.39 -9.97
CA LYS A 154 -21.95 0.96 -9.43
C LYS A 154 -20.48 1.40 -9.40
N ALA A 155 -19.55 0.49 -9.66
CA ALA A 155 -18.14 0.78 -9.65
C ALA A 155 -17.60 1.12 -11.04
N THR A 156 -16.52 1.91 -11.07
CA THR A 156 -15.71 2.14 -12.26
C THR A 156 -14.41 1.35 -12.13
N VAL A 157 -14.08 0.54 -13.12
CA VAL A 157 -12.88 -0.28 -13.16
C VAL A 157 -11.89 0.30 -14.15
N TYR A 158 -10.65 0.51 -13.72
CA TYR A 158 -9.51 0.83 -14.57
C TYR A 158 -8.50 -0.31 -14.56
N PHE A 159 -8.05 -0.72 -15.74
CA PHE A 159 -7.01 -1.73 -15.88
C PHE A 159 -5.64 -1.07 -15.91
N LEU A 160 -4.76 -1.51 -15.02
CA LEU A 160 -3.43 -0.95 -14.85
C LEU A 160 -2.41 -1.60 -15.78
N ASN A 161 -1.39 -0.84 -16.19
CA ASN A 161 -0.19 -1.34 -16.88
C ASN A 161 0.94 -1.73 -15.93
N SER A 162 0.84 -1.36 -14.65
CA SER A 162 1.79 -1.72 -13.59
C SER A 162 1.06 -1.95 -12.28
N THR A 163 1.57 -2.82 -11.43
CA THR A 163 0.98 -3.09 -10.11
C THR A 163 1.25 -1.93 -9.16
N LEU A 164 0.20 -1.39 -8.55
CA LEU A 164 0.33 -0.42 -7.48
C LEU A 164 0.70 -1.14 -6.19
N THR A 165 1.88 -0.89 -5.69
CA THR A 165 2.28 -1.33 -4.36
C THR A 165 1.84 -0.30 -3.34
N PRO A 166 1.08 -0.70 -2.32
CA PRO A 166 0.77 0.21 -1.24
C PRO A 166 2.07 0.66 -0.56
N GLY A 167 2.15 1.93 -0.23
CA GLY A 167 3.13 2.43 0.73
C GLY A 167 2.71 1.96 2.13
N ILE A 168 2.81 0.65 2.37
CA ILE A 168 2.34 -0.01 3.58
C ILE A 168 3.38 -0.08 4.66
N ASP A 169 4.62 0.00 4.24
CA ASP A 169 5.69 0.02 5.19
C ASP A 169 5.75 1.41 5.80
N SER A 170 5.77 1.48 7.11
CA SER A 170 6.13 2.71 7.78
C SER A 170 7.52 3.13 7.28
N LEU A 171 7.88 4.39 7.42
CA LEU A 171 9.26 4.81 7.13
C LEU A 171 10.26 3.91 7.87
N THR A 172 9.94 3.53 9.10
CA THR A 172 10.74 2.63 9.93
C THR A 172 10.92 1.26 9.26
N ASP A 173 9.84 0.66 8.75
CA ASP A 173 9.93 -0.63 8.08
C ASP A 173 10.81 -0.56 6.83
N VAL A 174 10.67 0.50 6.02
CA VAL A 174 11.51 0.69 4.84
C VAL A 174 12.99 0.83 5.24
N LEU A 175 13.28 1.67 6.23
CA LEU A 175 14.66 1.93 6.67
C LEU A 175 15.35 0.68 7.25
N PHE A 176 14.64 -0.12 8.06
CA PHE A 176 15.24 -1.29 8.72
C PHE A 176 15.25 -2.56 7.88
N ASN A 177 14.43 -2.64 6.84
CA ASN A 177 14.43 -3.79 5.92
C ASN A 177 15.31 -3.58 4.68
N ASP A 178 15.67 -2.34 4.34
CA ASP A 178 16.54 -2.04 3.21
C ASP A 178 18.02 -2.01 3.64
N THR A 179 18.75 -3.05 3.25
CA THR A 179 20.18 -3.16 3.56
C THR A 179 21.05 -2.07 2.94
N SER A 180 20.55 -1.33 1.95
CA SER A 180 21.25 -0.18 1.36
C SER A 180 21.13 1.09 2.20
N LEU A 181 20.29 1.11 3.24
CA LEU A 181 19.98 2.27 4.09
C LEU A 181 20.46 2.12 5.55
N THR A 182 21.34 1.18 5.85
CA THR A 182 21.72 0.88 7.26
C THR A 182 22.33 2.08 7.98
N PHE A 183 23.07 2.96 7.30
CA PHE A 183 23.60 4.19 7.90
C PHE A 183 22.47 5.18 8.23
N LEU A 184 21.54 5.33 7.32
CA LEU A 184 20.38 6.20 7.52
C LEU A 184 19.46 5.65 8.62
N ALA A 185 19.23 4.33 8.64
CA ALA A 185 18.46 3.65 9.69
C ALA A 185 19.08 3.88 11.07
N GLU A 186 20.42 3.80 11.20
CA GLU A 186 21.11 4.10 12.44
C GLU A 186 20.88 5.55 12.89
N ALA A 187 21.03 6.52 11.98
CA ALA A 187 20.77 7.92 12.31
C ALA A 187 19.34 8.16 12.80
N PHE A 188 18.35 7.50 12.19
CA PHE A 188 16.95 7.56 12.63
C PHE A 188 16.73 6.86 13.97
N SER A 189 17.38 5.71 14.23
CA SER A 189 17.22 4.94 15.46
C SER A 189 17.70 5.70 16.69
N ARG A 190 18.75 6.53 16.55
CA ARG A 190 19.36 7.32 17.62
C ARG A 190 18.68 8.66 17.88
N THR A 191 17.69 8.99 17.06
CA THR A 191 16.96 10.25 17.18
C THR A 191 15.44 9.98 17.19
N ASN A 192 14.69 10.81 17.85
CA ASN A 192 13.21 10.81 17.70
C ASN A 192 12.77 11.66 16.50
N PHE A 193 13.63 11.77 15.48
CA PHE A 193 13.40 12.66 14.34
C PHE A 193 12.14 12.32 13.57
N TYR A 194 11.86 11.03 13.45
CA TYR A 194 10.64 10.56 12.80
C TYR A 194 9.38 11.06 13.51
N ASP A 195 9.28 10.83 14.82
CA ASP A 195 8.09 11.20 15.60
C ASP A 195 7.92 12.70 15.74
N SER A 196 9.03 13.43 15.87
CA SER A 196 9.00 14.87 16.12
C SER A 196 8.83 15.71 14.87
N ALA A 197 9.42 15.31 13.75
CA ALA A 197 9.51 16.13 12.54
C ALA A 197 8.64 15.66 11.38
N LEU A 198 8.42 14.36 11.20
CA LEU A 198 7.81 13.82 9.97
C LEU A 198 6.35 13.40 10.10
N LEU A 199 5.82 13.19 11.32
CA LEU A 199 4.44 12.72 11.51
C LEU A 199 3.37 13.75 11.14
N SER A 200 3.67 15.04 11.26
CA SER A 200 2.65 16.10 11.16
C SER A 200 2.71 16.93 9.87
N GLY A 201 3.67 16.66 8.97
CA GLY A 201 3.91 17.49 7.80
C GLY A 201 3.78 16.79 6.45
N SER A 202 3.80 17.60 5.40
CA SER A 202 3.96 17.12 4.02
C SER A 202 5.45 17.19 3.67
N TYR A 203 6.09 16.02 3.54
CA TYR A 203 7.53 15.95 3.32
C TYR A 203 7.91 14.93 2.26
N THR A 204 9.08 15.14 1.69
CA THR A 204 9.80 14.16 0.86
C THR A 204 11.16 13.91 1.50
N LEU A 205 11.51 12.64 1.70
CA LEU A 205 12.82 12.21 2.18
C LEU A 205 13.70 11.87 0.98
N LEU A 206 14.80 12.58 0.84
CA LEU A 206 15.90 12.22 -0.03
C LEU A 206 16.83 11.31 0.78
N ALA A 207 16.67 10.00 0.64
CA ALA A 207 17.29 8.97 1.46
C ALA A 207 18.67 8.58 0.88
N PRO A 208 19.79 9.00 1.47
CA PRO A 208 21.10 8.61 0.99
C PRO A 208 21.35 7.13 1.24
N VAL A 209 21.80 6.42 0.19
CA VAL A 209 22.26 5.02 0.36
C VAL A 209 23.60 4.96 1.11
N ASN A 210 23.97 3.78 1.60
CA ASN A 210 25.22 3.58 2.35
C ASN A 210 26.46 4.13 1.61
N ASP A 211 26.51 3.98 0.28
CA ASP A 211 27.63 4.50 -0.51
C ASP A 211 27.67 6.04 -0.55
N ALA A 212 26.51 6.70 -0.41
CA ALA A 212 26.46 8.16 -0.25
C ALA A 212 27.13 8.61 1.07
N PHE A 213 26.89 7.87 2.15
CA PHE A 213 27.55 8.11 3.43
C PHE A 213 29.07 7.88 3.36
N ARG A 214 29.50 6.79 2.70
CA ARG A 214 30.94 6.52 2.50
C ARG A 214 31.63 7.62 1.69
N LYS A 215 31.00 8.11 0.63
CA LYS A 215 31.51 9.27 -0.13
C LYS A 215 31.62 10.54 0.72
N ALA A 216 30.80 10.68 1.75
CA ALA A 216 30.84 11.80 2.70
C ALA A 216 31.82 11.61 3.86
N GLY A 217 32.56 10.49 3.89
CA GLY A 217 33.59 10.20 4.90
C GLY A 217 33.11 9.40 6.11
N TYR A 218 31.92 8.79 6.04
CA TYR A 218 31.42 7.84 7.04
C TYR A 218 31.66 6.43 6.50
N ASP A 219 32.67 5.73 6.96
CA ASP A 219 33.07 4.43 6.42
C ASP A 219 32.23 3.27 6.97
N SER A 220 31.66 3.44 8.17
CA SER A 220 30.91 2.42 8.90
C SER A 220 29.69 2.99 9.62
N VAL A 221 28.75 2.11 10.00
CA VAL A 221 27.61 2.47 10.85
C VAL A 221 28.09 3.02 12.19
N SER A 222 29.26 2.56 12.70
CA SER A 222 29.86 3.06 13.93
C SER A 222 30.24 4.54 13.86
N ASP A 223 30.56 5.06 12.68
CA ASP A 223 30.86 6.50 12.52
C ASP A 223 29.58 7.32 12.72
N ILE A 224 28.43 6.82 12.25
CA ILE A 224 27.12 7.42 12.51
C ILE A 224 26.75 7.31 13.99
N ASP A 225 27.01 6.14 14.61
CA ASP A 225 26.76 5.92 16.03
C ASP A 225 27.58 6.85 16.92
N SER A 226 28.76 7.28 16.47
CA SER A 226 29.66 8.20 17.22
C SER A 226 29.21 9.68 17.18
N LEU A 227 28.28 10.05 16.27
CA LEU A 227 27.79 11.43 16.16
C LEU A 227 26.94 11.81 17.38
N ASP A 228 27.02 13.08 17.78
CA ASP A 228 26.11 13.60 18.79
C ASP A 228 24.68 13.78 18.24
N TYR A 229 23.71 13.86 19.15
CA TYR A 229 22.30 13.97 18.82
C TYR A 229 21.97 15.14 17.86
N ASN A 230 22.58 16.32 18.09
CA ASN A 230 22.28 17.51 17.29
C ASN A 230 22.86 17.37 15.88
N ALA A 231 24.06 16.78 15.76
CA ALA A 231 24.67 16.47 14.46
C ALA A 231 23.79 15.51 13.66
N LEU A 232 23.24 14.46 14.29
CA LEU A 232 22.30 13.53 13.65
C LEU A 232 21.00 14.20 13.22
N VAL A 233 20.40 15.02 14.08
CA VAL A 233 19.17 15.76 13.76
C VAL A 233 19.42 16.72 12.59
N GLN A 234 20.58 17.37 12.55
CA GLN A 234 20.95 18.25 11.45
C GLN A 234 21.17 17.47 10.14
N LEU A 235 21.90 16.36 10.22
CA LEU A 235 22.13 15.47 9.08
C LEU A 235 20.80 15.00 8.49
N LEU A 236 19.87 14.51 9.31
CA LEU A 236 18.56 14.05 8.87
C LEU A 236 17.70 15.19 8.30
N GLY A 237 17.69 16.33 8.98
CA GLY A 237 16.93 17.51 8.55
C GLY A 237 17.37 18.06 7.20
N ASN A 238 18.65 17.90 6.86
CA ASN A 238 19.17 18.27 5.55
C ASN A 238 18.64 17.37 4.42
N GLN A 239 18.28 16.12 4.72
CA GLN A 239 17.76 15.16 3.72
C GLN A 239 16.25 15.27 3.52
N VAL A 240 15.54 16.08 4.31
CA VAL A 240 14.08 16.22 4.23
C VAL A 240 13.72 17.54 3.59
N VAL A 241 12.96 17.47 2.50
CA VAL A 241 12.39 18.64 1.84
C VAL A 241 10.91 18.78 2.17
N LYS A 242 10.45 20.04 2.32
CA LYS A 242 9.05 20.39 2.58
C LYS A 242 8.25 20.22 1.30
N GLY A 243 7.12 19.56 1.38
CA GLY A 243 6.27 19.20 0.25
C GLY A 243 6.36 17.73 -0.11
N LYS A 244 5.40 17.27 -0.88
CA LYS A 244 5.33 15.89 -1.39
C LYS A 244 5.64 15.93 -2.88
N TYR A 245 6.82 15.48 -3.24
CA TYR A 245 7.29 15.54 -4.63
C TYR A 245 7.63 14.13 -5.13
N PHE A 246 7.01 13.75 -6.22
CA PHE A 246 7.44 12.62 -7.03
C PHE A 246 8.58 13.05 -7.95
N SER A 247 9.35 12.09 -8.45
CA SER A 247 10.58 12.36 -9.20
C SER A 247 10.40 13.26 -10.43
N GLY A 248 9.22 13.22 -11.07
CA GLY A 248 8.94 14.02 -12.28
C GLY A 248 8.41 15.43 -12.01
N VAL A 249 8.15 15.82 -10.76
CA VAL A 249 7.39 17.04 -10.44
C VAL A 249 8.02 17.92 -9.36
N PHE A 250 9.31 17.81 -9.14
CA PHE A 250 10.01 18.75 -8.26
C PHE A 250 10.02 20.15 -8.89
N PRO A 251 9.70 21.19 -8.13
CA PRO A 251 9.94 22.56 -8.59
C PRO A 251 11.45 22.83 -8.67
N SER A 252 11.84 23.88 -9.39
CA SER A 252 13.26 24.26 -9.55
C SER A 252 13.99 24.56 -8.24
N THR A 253 13.25 24.85 -7.17
CA THR A 253 13.78 25.08 -5.83
C THR A 253 12.84 24.50 -4.80
N VAL A 254 13.39 23.77 -3.82
CA VAL A 254 12.65 23.22 -2.67
C VAL A 254 13.29 23.61 -1.36
N GLN A 255 12.46 23.88 -0.37
CA GLN A 255 12.91 24.15 0.99
C GLN A 255 13.20 22.87 1.73
N ARG A 256 14.31 22.82 2.44
CA ARG A 256 14.61 21.74 3.38
C ARG A 256 13.99 21.97 4.75
N LEU A 257 13.93 20.92 5.53
CA LEU A 257 13.54 21.04 6.94
C LEU A 257 14.63 21.76 7.72
N GLN A 258 15.91 21.50 7.39
CA GLN A 258 17.08 22.21 7.87
C GLN A 258 18.04 22.52 6.71
N GLY A 259 18.88 23.54 6.90
CA GLY A 259 19.86 23.97 5.89
C GLY A 259 19.30 24.93 4.83
N SER A 260 20.11 25.21 3.80
CA SER A 260 19.74 26.07 2.69
C SER A 260 18.75 25.41 1.73
N ASP A 261 18.07 26.21 0.92
CA ASP A 261 17.21 25.67 -0.15
C ASP A 261 18.01 24.80 -1.13
N VAL A 262 17.33 23.86 -1.74
CA VAL A 262 17.89 22.95 -2.74
C VAL A 262 17.44 23.42 -4.13
N THR A 263 18.39 23.60 -5.03
CA THR A 263 18.12 23.78 -6.45
C THR A 263 17.95 22.41 -7.09
N VAL A 264 16.89 22.26 -7.87
CA VAL A 264 16.56 21.03 -8.59
C VAL A 264 16.74 21.24 -10.07
N THR A 265 17.54 20.39 -10.69
CA THR A 265 17.71 20.31 -12.15
C THR A 265 17.36 18.90 -12.60
N TYR A 266 17.19 18.70 -13.89
CA TYR A 266 16.86 17.38 -14.44
C TYR A 266 17.93 16.93 -15.43
N SER A 267 18.36 15.67 -15.31
CA SER A 267 19.26 15.00 -16.23
C SER A 267 18.73 13.61 -16.54
N GLY A 268 18.54 13.30 -17.83
CA GLY A 268 17.97 12.01 -18.24
C GLY A 268 16.53 11.75 -17.70
N GLY A 269 15.79 12.82 -17.38
CA GLY A 269 14.43 12.71 -16.81
C GLY A 269 14.39 12.50 -15.29
N LEU A 270 15.54 12.38 -14.63
CA LEU A 270 15.63 12.26 -13.17
C LEU A 270 16.10 13.57 -12.54
N PRO A 271 15.59 13.93 -11.35
CA PRO A 271 16.01 15.12 -10.63
C PRO A 271 17.41 14.96 -10.06
N GLN A 272 18.14 16.05 -10.07
CA GLN A 272 19.44 16.25 -9.44
C GLN A 272 19.33 17.41 -8.46
N PHE A 273 19.94 17.26 -7.29
CA PHE A 273 19.81 18.19 -6.19
C PHE A 273 21.16 18.86 -5.89
N THR A 274 21.20 20.17 -5.85
CA THR A 274 22.39 20.95 -5.48
C THR A 274 22.06 21.96 -4.39
N THR A 275 23.06 22.31 -3.58
CA THR A 275 22.95 23.39 -2.60
C THR A 275 24.12 24.35 -2.80
N THR A 276 24.10 25.48 -2.12
CA THR A 276 25.23 26.44 -2.15
C THR A 276 26.51 25.85 -1.59
N THR A 277 26.40 24.93 -0.63
CA THR A 277 27.53 24.23 0.03
C THR A 277 27.89 22.92 -0.65
N ASN A 278 26.95 22.33 -1.42
CA ASN A 278 27.17 21.13 -2.19
C ASN A 278 26.88 21.39 -3.68
N PRO A 279 27.82 21.97 -4.42
CA PRO A 279 27.64 22.28 -5.84
C PRO A 279 27.68 21.03 -6.73
N SER A 280 28.26 19.92 -6.25
CA SER A 280 28.21 18.63 -6.95
C SER A 280 26.81 18.05 -6.83
N PRO A 281 26.17 17.68 -7.96
CA PRO A 281 24.81 17.18 -7.92
C PRO A 281 24.69 15.88 -7.11
N VAL A 282 23.69 15.82 -6.24
CA VAL A 282 23.20 14.60 -5.64
C VAL A 282 22.14 14.05 -6.57
N ASN A 283 22.32 12.83 -7.05
CA ASN A 283 21.43 12.22 -8.03
C ASN A 283 20.38 11.35 -7.33
N LEU A 284 19.17 11.39 -7.86
CA LEU A 284 18.15 10.39 -7.53
C LEU A 284 18.51 9.08 -8.23
N LEU A 285 18.61 8.01 -7.46
CA LEU A 285 18.86 6.64 -7.98
C LEU A 285 17.56 5.96 -8.40
N TYR A 286 16.61 5.92 -7.49
CA TYR A 286 15.24 5.43 -7.68
C TYR A 286 14.35 5.99 -6.56
N GLY A 287 13.03 5.82 -6.65
CA GLY A 287 12.18 6.42 -5.63
C GLY A 287 10.69 6.31 -5.93
N ASN A 288 9.96 7.36 -5.58
CA ASN A 288 8.50 7.42 -5.60
C ASN A 288 7.83 6.43 -4.62
N GLN A 289 8.58 5.99 -3.60
CA GLN A 289 8.01 5.18 -2.53
C GLN A 289 7.14 6.06 -1.63
N VAL A 290 5.86 5.76 -1.57
CA VAL A 290 4.94 6.36 -0.60
C VAL A 290 4.96 5.50 0.65
N THR A 291 5.31 6.06 1.80
CA THR A 291 5.26 5.33 3.09
C THR A 291 3.86 5.40 3.70
N GLY A 292 3.59 4.55 4.68
CA GLY A 292 2.30 4.48 5.38
C GLY A 292 1.82 5.82 5.97
N ASN A 293 2.74 6.75 6.24
CA ASN A 293 2.43 8.11 6.73
C ASN A 293 2.35 9.14 5.60
N SER A 294 2.24 8.69 4.35
CA SER A 294 2.19 9.56 3.16
C SER A 294 3.45 10.42 2.94
N LEU A 295 4.58 10.07 3.53
CA LEU A 295 5.89 10.59 3.17
C LEU A 295 6.28 10.01 1.80
N ILE A 296 6.84 10.83 0.91
CA ILE A 296 7.45 10.36 -0.33
C ILE A 296 8.94 10.16 -0.08
N MET A 297 9.49 9.03 -0.53
CA MET A 297 10.89 8.69 -0.33
C MET A 297 11.59 8.42 -1.66
N HIS A 298 12.80 8.93 -1.79
CA HIS A 298 13.69 8.72 -2.93
C HIS A 298 15.09 8.35 -2.45
N TRP A 299 15.70 7.35 -3.06
CA TRP A 299 17.09 6.96 -2.77
C TRP A 299 18.04 7.83 -3.55
N THR A 300 19.09 8.32 -2.89
CA THR A 300 20.06 9.24 -3.48
C THR A 300 21.50 8.73 -3.35
N ASP A 301 22.35 9.13 -4.30
CA ASP A 301 23.77 8.74 -4.37
C ASP A 301 24.72 9.64 -3.59
N GLY A 302 24.18 10.65 -2.90
CA GLY A 302 24.94 11.62 -2.10
C GLY A 302 24.13 12.17 -0.93
N LEU A 303 24.81 12.77 0.05
CA LEU A 303 24.21 13.54 1.14
C LEU A 303 24.09 15.00 0.75
N LEU A 304 22.96 15.62 1.12
CA LEU A 304 22.83 17.06 1.10
C LEU A 304 23.50 17.66 2.35
N SER A 305 24.57 18.40 2.16
CA SER A 305 25.27 19.11 3.22
C SER A 305 24.52 20.37 3.68
N PRO A 306 24.81 20.88 4.89
CA PRO A 306 24.19 22.10 5.43
C PRO A 306 24.29 23.32 4.53
#